data_e4f862301f4aab2bb059fc2b145e510c
#
_entry.id   e4f862301f4aab2bb059fc2b145e510c
#
_cell.length_a   1.000
_cell.length_b   1.000
_cell.length_c   1.000
_cell.angle_alpha   90.00
_cell.angle_beta   90.00
_cell.angle_gamma   90.00
#
_symmetry.space_group_name_H-M   'P 1'
#
loop_
_entity.id
_entity.type
_entity.pdbx_description
1 polymer ?
#
loop_
_entity_poly.entity_id
_entity_poly.type
_entity_poly.pdbx_seq_one_letter_code
_entity_poly.pdbx_strand_id
1 'polypeptide(L)'
;MTRRVAGGVAVLVTALLSAAQGSAVPTRASAQSELAAGAFAPGMSERHHYVMSARVRPLLLFWIGRSNVGDAIVTRAAAPHEARYSLLIGSDPDRAPRRINRWGYIEEDIRGDAATVVGLMTESDEESVEEAEANLQREQGGRHMFKVIHASIDAEQSQSVVTAVGAPADYSFRQVRAVLALTSDAGTAGKTRVVRLPRGTRPGFLSALAETIHAQAESARAETLHPGMPVSFVYHGKLYELRSTSAQFKPTLEVNSSKYTRAVSAQFAVKNLANGEETRFSLSYAIDGRLAEVPLTISYQPRWWMQVNLALADDVDSLQMGALDR
;
A
#
# COMPACT_ATOMS: atom_id res chain seq x y z
N MET A 1 -18.68 -8.00 29.89
CA MET A 1 -19.08 -7.70 28.48
C MET A 1 -17.95 -6.90 27.84
N THR A 2 -16.95 -7.57 27.36
CA THR A 2 -15.76 -6.97 26.70
C THR A 2 -16.04 -6.93 25.21
N ARG A 3 -16.34 -5.74 24.67
CA ARG A 3 -16.39 -5.50 23.23
C ARG A 3 -14.97 -5.69 22.68
N ARG A 4 -14.76 -6.78 21.98
CA ARG A 4 -13.61 -6.92 21.06
C ARG A 4 -13.78 -5.87 19.98
N VAL A 5 -13.01 -4.78 20.08
CA VAL A 5 -12.77 -3.86 18.97
C VAL A 5 -11.81 -4.59 18.05
N ALA A 6 -12.36 -5.37 17.11
CA ALA A 6 -11.57 -5.96 16.05
C ALA A 6 -10.98 -4.81 15.22
N GLY A 7 -9.67 -4.73 15.24
CA GLY A 7 -8.92 -3.64 14.62
C GLY A 7 -9.08 -3.62 13.11
N GLY A 8 -9.88 -2.70 12.62
CA GLY A 8 -9.92 -2.31 11.21
C GLY A 8 -8.69 -1.48 10.86
N VAL A 9 -7.54 -2.13 10.76
CA VAL A 9 -6.29 -1.41 10.57
C VAL A 9 -5.55 -1.95 9.38
N ALA A 10 -5.11 -1.03 8.60
CA ALA A 10 -4.09 -1.21 7.61
C ALA A 10 -4.53 -1.63 6.22
N VAL A 11 -5.47 -0.94 5.64
CA VAL A 11 -5.76 -1.07 4.21
C VAL A 11 -4.61 -0.57 3.34
N LEU A 12 -3.77 0.34 3.82
CA LEU A 12 -2.60 0.79 3.05
C LEU A 12 -1.38 -0.14 3.18
N VAL A 13 -1.26 -0.93 4.26
CA VAL A 13 -0.18 -1.91 4.44
C VAL A 13 -0.71 -3.21 5.07
N THR A 14 -1.88 -3.20 5.70
CA THR A 14 -2.43 -4.30 6.47
C THR A 14 -3.92 -4.62 6.18
N ALA A 15 -4.56 -4.14 5.14
CA ALA A 15 -5.84 -4.70 4.63
C ALA A 15 -5.72 -6.19 4.30
N LEU A 16 -4.65 -6.74 4.69
CA LEU A 16 -4.03 -7.97 4.34
C LEU A 16 -4.01 -8.98 5.51
N LEU A 17 -4.40 -8.61 6.72
CA LEU A 17 -4.09 -9.38 7.93
C LEU A 17 -5.28 -10.04 8.63
N SER A 18 -6.35 -10.41 7.98
CA SER A 18 -7.39 -11.24 8.64
C SER A 18 -7.73 -12.46 7.80
N ALA A 19 -7.05 -13.55 8.04
CA ALA A 19 -7.41 -14.86 7.51
C ALA A 19 -8.06 -15.71 8.58
N ALA A 20 -9.39 -15.83 8.55
CA ALA A 20 -10.11 -16.89 9.24
C ALA A 20 -10.07 -18.18 8.40
N GLN A 21 -9.98 -19.30 9.09
CA GLN A 21 -9.82 -20.67 8.61
C GLN A 21 -10.95 -21.13 7.68
N GLY A 22 -10.62 -21.84 6.65
CA GLY A 22 -11.55 -22.60 5.80
C GLY A 22 -10.79 -23.55 4.90
N SER A 23 -10.97 -24.84 5.11
CA SER A 23 -10.36 -25.93 4.34
C SER A 23 -10.99 -26.07 2.96
N ALA A 24 -10.19 -26.22 1.89
CA ALA A 24 -10.62 -26.77 0.62
C ALA A 24 -9.46 -27.40 -0.18
N VAL A 25 -9.80 -28.43 -0.93
CA VAL A 25 -9.02 -29.42 -1.64
C VAL A 25 -8.29 -28.82 -2.86
N PRO A 26 -7.11 -29.34 -3.27
CA PRO A 26 -6.27 -28.72 -4.29
C PRO A 26 -6.66 -29.15 -5.71
N THR A 27 -6.76 -28.20 -6.60
CA THR A 27 -6.70 -28.44 -8.05
C THR A 27 -5.45 -27.78 -8.63
N ARG A 28 -4.68 -28.60 -9.31
CA ARG A 28 -3.36 -28.30 -9.85
C ARG A 28 -3.52 -27.49 -11.14
N ALA A 29 -3.09 -26.24 -11.14
CA ALA A 29 -2.81 -25.49 -12.37
C ALA A 29 -1.48 -24.75 -12.20
N SER A 30 -0.51 -25.16 -12.99
CA SER A 30 0.80 -24.54 -13.10
C SER A 30 0.65 -23.21 -13.84
N ALA A 31 0.63 -22.11 -13.11
CA ALA A 31 0.94 -20.79 -13.66
C ALA A 31 2.37 -20.45 -13.26
N GLN A 32 3.34 -20.95 -14.00
CA GLN A 32 4.66 -20.35 -14.06
C GLN A 32 4.50 -19.00 -14.76
N SER A 33 4.27 -17.96 -13.99
CA SER A 33 4.45 -16.61 -14.48
C SER A 33 5.95 -16.31 -14.42
N GLU A 34 6.60 -16.38 -15.58
CA GLU A 34 7.89 -15.75 -15.77
C GLU A 34 7.75 -14.29 -15.35
N LEU A 35 8.41 -13.93 -14.25
CA LEU A 35 8.75 -12.55 -13.93
C LEU A 35 9.82 -12.10 -14.93
N ALA A 36 9.44 -12.07 -16.22
CA ALA A 36 10.18 -11.32 -17.19
C ALA A 36 10.13 -9.87 -16.75
N ALA A 37 11.28 -9.28 -16.50
CA ALA A 37 11.46 -7.84 -16.46
C ALA A 37 11.01 -7.31 -17.84
N GLY A 38 9.70 -7.16 -18.02
CA GLY A 38 9.09 -6.63 -19.22
C GLY A 38 9.56 -5.18 -19.34
N ALA A 39 10.45 -4.91 -20.29
CA ALA A 39 10.78 -3.56 -20.70
C ALA A 39 9.45 -2.88 -21.04
N PHE A 40 9.04 -1.90 -20.23
CA PHE A 40 7.95 -1.02 -20.61
C PHE A 40 8.34 -0.32 -21.93
N ALA A 41 7.39 -0.31 -22.86
CA ALA A 41 7.46 0.61 -23.97
C ALA A 41 7.69 2.05 -23.43
N PRO A 42 8.35 2.96 -24.16
CA PRO A 42 8.64 4.31 -23.70
C PRO A 42 7.34 5.08 -23.47
N GLY A 43 6.76 4.89 -22.30
CA GLY A 43 5.64 5.62 -21.72
C GLY A 43 6.16 6.50 -20.59
N MET A 44 5.35 7.44 -20.12
CA MET A 44 5.70 8.24 -18.97
C MET A 44 5.83 7.33 -17.75
N SER A 45 7.03 7.25 -17.17
CA SER A 45 7.27 6.60 -15.89
C SER A 45 7.67 7.66 -14.88
N GLU A 46 6.95 7.70 -13.78
CA GLU A 46 7.18 8.61 -12.66
C GLU A 46 7.51 7.81 -11.42
N ARG A 47 8.52 8.26 -10.68
CA ARG A 47 8.90 7.66 -9.39
C ARG A 47 9.01 8.77 -8.37
N HIS A 48 8.29 8.62 -7.27
CA HIS A 48 8.23 9.60 -6.20
C HIS A 48 8.71 8.96 -4.90
N HIS A 49 9.62 9.65 -4.23
CA HIS A 49 10.13 9.26 -2.92
C HIS A 49 9.45 10.06 -1.83
N TYR A 50 9.12 9.38 -0.73
CA TYR A 50 8.50 9.99 0.44
C TYR A 50 9.32 9.67 1.68
N VAL A 51 9.49 10.67 2.52
CA VAL A 51 10.08 10.50 3.86
C VAL A 51 8.97 10.16 4.84
N MET A 52 9.19 9.11 5.62
CA MET A 52 8.24 8.65 6.62
C MET A 52 8.54 9.28 7.98
N SER A 53 7.52 9.81 8.61
CA SER A 53 7.50 10.11 10.04
C SER A 53 6.44 9.27 10.73
N ALA A 54 6.69 8.90 11.97
CA ALA A 54 5.74 8.13 12.76
C ALA A 54 5.51 8.79 14.12
N ARG A 55 4.29 8.63 14.62
CA ARG A 55 3.91 8.96 15.99
C ARG A 55 3.41 7.71 16.66
N VAL A 56 3.89 7.46 17.88
CA VAL A 56 3.45 6.33 18.70
C VAL A 56 2.92 6.83 20.03
N ARG A 57 1.98 6.11 20.62
CA ARG A 57 1.35 6.46 21.89
C ARG A 57 1.60 5.34 22.90
N PRO A 58 2.78 5.35 23.56
CA PRO A 58 3.08 4.37 24.58
C PRO A 58 2.16 4.58 25.80
N LEU A 59 1.71 3.48 26.38
CA LEU A 59 0.91 3.47 27.62
C LEU A 59 -0.32 4.40 27.60
N LEU A 60 -0.87 4.71 26.43
CA LEU A 60 -2.05 5.59 26.26
C LEU A 60 -1.88 7.04 26.71
N LEU A 61 -0.70 7.46 27.14
CA LEU A 61 -0.50 8.74 27.83
C LEU A 61 -0.33 9.91 26.86
N PHE A 62 0.64 9.82 25.94
CA PHE A 62 0.96 10.92 25.03
C PHE A 62 1.58 10.41 23.73
N TRP A 63 1.53 11.25 22.69
CA TRP A 63 2.13 10.92 21.40
C TRP A 63 3.61 11.30 21.38
N ILE A 64 4.48 10.34 21.04
CA ILE A 64 5.89 10.58 20.75
C ILE A 64 6.06 10.53 19.24
N GLY A 65 6.51 11.66 18.66
CA GLY A 65 6.80 11.75 17.22
C GLY A 65 8.28 11.55 16.94
N ARG A 66 8.59 10.90 15.83
CA ARG A 66 9.92 10.85 15.25
C ARG A 66 9.81 11.02 13.73
N SER A 67 10.61 11.92 13.18
CA SER A 67 10.75 12.14 11.76
C SER A 67 11.80 11.20 11.16
N ASN A 68 11.74 10.99 9.86
CA ASN A 68 12.72 10.23 9.09
C ASN A 68 12.95 8.80 9.62
N VAL A 69 11.85 8.09 9.94
CA VAL A 69 11.92 6.71 10.47
C VAL A 69 11.88 5.64 9.39
N GLY A 70 11.67 6.02 8.14
CA GLY A 70 11.56 5.13 7.00
C GLY A 70 11.24 5.90 5.73
N ASP A 71 10.92 5.17 4.69
CA ASP A 71 10.68 5.71 3.36
C ASP A 71 9.47 5.04 2.70
N ALA A 72 8.91 5.72 1.69
CA ALA A 72 8.05 5.08 0.73
C ALA A 72 8.45 5.50 -0.69
N ILE A 73 8.25 4.58 -1.64
CA ILE A 73 8.46 4.79 -3.06
C ILE A 73 7.15 4.48 -3.77
N VAL A 74 6.63 5.45 -4.48
CA VAL A 74 5.47 5.30 -5.35
C VAL A 74 5.95 5.38 -6.78
N THR A 75 5.59 4.39 -7.60
CA THR A 75 5.88 4.41 -9.03
C THR A 75 4.57 4.35 -9.80
N ARG A 76 4.48 5.17 -10.83
CA ARG A 76 3.40 5.14 -11.83
C ARG A 76 4.03 5.11 -13.21
N ALA A 77 3.59 4.17 -14.03
CA ALA A 77 3.90 4.16 -15.45
C ALA A 77 2.59 3.97 -16.22
N ALA A 78 2.42 4.70 -17.32
CA ALA A 78 1.24 4.61 -18.15
C ALA A 78 1.65 4.62 -19.63
N ALA A 79 1.02 3.74 -20.39
CA ALA A 79 1.08 3.67 -21.84
C ALA A 79 -0.34 3.43 -22.40
N PRO A 80 -0.61 3.57 -23.68
CA PRO A 80 -1.91 3.24 -24.25
C PRO A 80 -2.29 1.80 -23.89
N HIS A 81 -3.42 1.64 -23.17
CA HIS A 81 -3.97 0.35 -22.70
C HIS A 81 -3.12 -0.38 -21.65
N GLU A 82 -2.10 0.23 -21.09
CA GLU A 82 -1.27 -0.35 -20.05
C GLU A 82 -1.05 0.67 -18.92
N ALA A 83 -1.12 0.20 -17.68
CA ALA A 83 -0.76 1.01 -16.53
C ALA A 83 -0.07 0.13 -15.49
N ARG A 84 0.97 0.65 -14.86
CA ARG A 84 1.60 0.02 -13.72
C ARG A 84 1.66 1.00 -12.56
N TYR A 85 1.27 0.52 -11.41
CA TYR A 85 1.36 1.23 -10.16
C TYR A 85 2.15 0.39 -9.17
N SER A 86 3.02 1.01 -8.38
CA SER A 86 3.62 0.31 -7.25
C SER A 86 3.78 1.23 -6.04
N LEU A 87 3.71 0.63 -4.86
CA LEU A 87 3.99 1.27 -3.58
C LEU A 87 4.88 0.33 -2.77
N LEU A 88 6.08 0.77 -2.45
CA LEU A 88 6.97 0.17 -1.47
C LEU A 88 7.04 1.12 -0.27
N ILE A 89 6.73 0.64 0.92
CA ILE A 89 6.73 1.44 2.14
C ILE A 89 7.35 0.64 3.27
N GLY A 90 8.23 1.26 4.05
CA GLY A 90 8.85 0.57 5.18
C GLY A 90 9.56 1.46 6.16
N SER A 91 9.60 1.02 7.43
CA SER A 91 10.51 1.59 8.42
C SER A 91 11.95 1.17 8.12
N ASP A 92 12.88 2.07 8.35
CA ASP A 92 14.31 1.80 8.25
C ASP A 92 14.84 1.40 9.63
N PRO A 93 15.32 0.16 9.83
CA PRO A 93 15.80 -0.30 11.14
C PRO A 93 16.90 0.57 11.75
N ASP A 94 17.69 1.24 10.92
CA ASP A 94 18.77 2.10 11.39
C ASP A 94 18.27 3.46 11.88
N ARG A 95 17.11 3.90 11.41
CA ARG A 95 16.49 5.19 11.74
C ARG A 95 15.26 5.04 12.64
N ALA A 96 14.55 3.93 12.55
CA ALA A 96 13.33 3.69 13.30
C ALA A 96 13.62 3.47 14.80
N PRO A 97 12.71 3.90 15.70
CA PRO A 97 12.82 3.60 17.11
C PRO A 97 12.92 2.08 17.32
N ARG A 98 13.86 1.68 18.23
CA ARG A 98 14.03 0.27 18.62
C ARG A 98 14.26 -0.69 17.44
N ARG A 99 14.80 -0.16 16.33
CA ARG A 99 15.08 -0.92 15.09
C ARG A 99 13.85 -1.60 14.50
N ILE A 100 12.67 -1.01 14.65
CA ILE A 100 11.44 -1.53 14.05
C ILE A 100 11.65 -1.72 12.55
N ASN A 101 11.43 -2.96 12.08
CA ASN A 101 11.56 -3.36 10.68
C ASN A 101 10.19 -3.90 10.21
N ARG A 102 9.32 -3.00 9.77
CA ARG A 102 7.99 -3.33 9.23
C ARG A 102 7.83 -2.67 7.87
N TRP A 103 7.47 -3.46 6.87
CA TRP A 103 7.37 -2.97 5.52
C TRP A 103 6.39 -3.78 4.67
N GLY A 104 5.97 -3.19 3.58
CA GLY A 104 5.06 -3.79 2.63
C GLY A 104 5.30 -3.30 1.23
N TYR A 105 4.84 -4.08 0.28
CA TYR A 105 4.90 -3.81 -1.15
C TYR A 105 3.60 -4.19 -1.82
N ILE A 106 3.17 -3.40 -2.80
CA ILE A 106 2.10 -3.73 -3.72
C ILE A 106 2.48 -3.23 -5.11
N GLU A 107 2.22 -4.07 -6.12
CA GLU A 107 2.35 -3.73 -7.54
C GLU A 107 1.10 -4.19 -8.28
N GLU A 108 0.61 -3.34 -9.16
CA GLU A 108 -0.51 -3.57 -10.05
C GLU A 108 -0.03 -3.35 -11.49
N ASP A 109 -0.04 -4.40 -12.31
CA ASP A 109 0.28 -4.35 -13.75
C ASP A 109 -1.01 -4.62 -14.52
N ILE A 110 -1.52 -3.60 -15.21
CA ILE A 110 -2.81 -3.59 -15.90
C ILE A 110 -2.57 -3.55 -17.39
N ARG A 111 -3.16 -4.46 -18.14
CA ARG A 111 -3.03 -4.59 -19.60
C ARG A 111 -4.40 -4.86 -20.23
N GLY A 112 -5.02 -3.82 -20.78
CA GLY A 112 -6.38 -3.91 -21.27
C GLY A 112 -7.35 -4.32 -20.16
N ASP A 113 -8.04 -5.46 -20.37
CA ASP A 113 -9.01 -6.01 -19.42
C ASP A 113 -8.39 -6.99 -18.40
N ALA A 114 -7.10 -7.26 -18.50
CA ALA A 114 -6.37 -8.14 -17.60
C ALA A 114 -5.44 -7.37 -16.67
N ALA A 115 -5.22 -7.89 -15.48
CA ALA A 115 -4.24 -7.34 -14.56
C ALA A 115 -3.58 -8.43 -13.71
N THR A 116 -2.36 -8.14 -13.26
CA THR A 116 -1.69 -8.91 -12.23
C THR A 116 -1.43 -8.02 -11.03
N VAL A 117 -1.64 -8.56 -9.83
CA VAL A 117 -1.33 -7.86 -8.58
C VAL A 117 -0.38 -8.71 -7.76
N VAL A 118 0.72 -8.09 -7.34
CA VAL A 118 1.67 -8.68 -6.40
C VAL A 118 1.60 -7.87 -5.11
N GLY A 119 1.35 -8.54 -3.99
CA GLY A 119 1.38 -7.93 -2.66
C GLY A 119 2.35 -8.66 -1.75
N LEU A 120 3.07 -7.92 -0.92
CA LEU A 120 3.96 -8.47 0.10
C LEU A 120 3.79 -7.65 1.38
N MET A 121 3.70 -8.35 2.51
CA MET A 121 3.63 -7.72 3.81
C MET A 121 4.29 -8.55 4.87
N THR A 122 4.84 -7.87 5.87
CA THR A 122 5.20 -8.51 7.13
C THR A 122 3.92 -8.89 7.90
N GLU A 123 3.88 -10.09 8.44
CA GLU A 123 2.81 -10.48 9.35
C GLU A 123 3.00 -9.75 10.69
N SER A 124 1.97 -9.06 11.16
CA SER A 124 2.05 -8.23 12.35
C SER A 124 0.66 -8.06 12.96
N ASP A 125 0.44 -8.63 14.14
CA ASP A 125 -0.82 -8.60 14.88
C ASP A 125 -0.71 -7.80 16.18
N GLU A 126 0.36 -7.01 16.36
CA GLU A 126 0.63 -6.29 17.61
C GLU A 126 -0.48 -5.30 17.96
N GLU A 127 -0.96 -5.36 19.20
CA GLU A 127 -1.98 -4.47 19.75
C GLU A 127 -1.37 -3.27 20.50
N SER A 128 -0.05 -3.30 20.80
CA SER A 128 0.67 -2.24 21.51
C SER A 128 2.11 -2.07 20.99
N VAL A 129 2.76 -0.97 21.40
CA VAL A 129 4.18 -0.73 21.12
C VAL A 129 5.06 -1.76 21.80
N GLU A 130 4.72 -2.12 23.04
CA GLU A 130 5.45 -3.07 23.87
C GLU A 130 5.41 -4.47 23.26
N GLU A 131 4.27 -4.87 22.72
CA GLU A 131 4.12 -6.15 22.04
C GLU A 131 4.91 -6.18 20.72
N ALA A 132 4.88 -5.09 19.94
CA ALA A 132 5.69 -4.95 18.73
C ALA A 132 7.18 -5.08 19.05
N GLU A 133 7.65 -4.51 20.15
CA GLU A 133 9.02 -4.62 20.62
C GLU A 133 9.37 -6.06 21.05
N ALA A 134 8.50 -6.71 21.81
CA ALA A 134 8.72 -8.10 22.24
C ALA A 134 8.74 -9.06 21.06
N ASN A 135 7.94 -8.82 20.02
CA ASN A 135 7.96 -9.60 18.79
C ASN A 135 9.26 -9.40 18.02
N LEU A 136 9.73 -8.14 17.89
CA LEU A 136 11.02 -7.86 17.26
C LEU A 136 12.20 -8.55 17.96
N GLN A 137 12.22 -8.58 19.29
CA GLN A 137 13.26 -9.29 20.05
C GLN A 137 13.23 -10.80 19.79
N ARG A 138 12.04 -11.38 19.65
CA ARG A 138 11.87 -12.81 19.29
C ARG A 138 12.31 -13.10 17.85
N GLU A 139 12.08 -12.18 16.93
CA GLU A 139 12.44 -12.31 15.51
C GLU A 139 13.95 -12.10 15.26
N GLN A 140 14.67 -11.34 16.09
CA GLN A 140 16.11 -11.03 15.93
C GLN A 140 17.03 -12.25 15.87
N GLY A 141 16.60 -13.42 16.34
CA GLY A 141 17.30 -14.69 16.21
C GLY A 141 16.74 -15.65 15.17
N GLY A 142 15.72 -15.23 14.39
CA GLY A 142 14.94 -16.12 13.54
C GLY A 142 14.66 -15.58 12.15
N ARG A 143 13.60 -16.12 11.53
CA ARG A 143 13.08 -15.70 10.23
C ARG A 143 11.88 -14.77 10.42
N HIS A 144 11.84 -13.72 9.63
CA HIS A 144 10.68 -12.87 9.49
C HIS A 144 9.66 -13.50 8.53
N MET A 145 8.41 -13.60 8.95
CA MET A 145 7.37 -14.19 8.11
C MET A 145 6.68 -13.12 7.28
N PHE A 146 6.59 -13.37 5.99
CA PHE A 146 5.88 -12.54 5.03
C PHE A 146 4.70 -13.29 4.42
N LYS A 147 3.64 -12.58 4.14
CA LYS A 147 2.58 -13.04 3.24
C LYS A 147 2.83 -12.42 1.87
N VAL A 148 2.99 -13.27 0.88
CA VAL A 148 3.08 -12.85 -0.52
C VAL A 148 1.81 -13.26 -1.24
N ILE A 149 1.25 -12.31 -1.97
CA ILE A 149 0.00 -12.43 -2.70
C ILE A 149 0.31 -12.27 -4.17
N HIS A 150 -0.12 -13.24 -4.96
CA HIS A 150 -0.16 -13.14 -6.40
C HIS A 150 -1.61 -13.24 -6.84
N ALA A 151 -2.10 -12.26 -7.58
CA ALA A 151 -3.44 -12.28 -8.15
C ALA A 151 -3.39 -12.09 -9.65
N SER A 152 -4.19 -12.90 -10.36
CA SER A 152 -4.52 -12.73 -11.76
C SER A 152 -5.99 -12.31 -11.85
N ILE A 153 -6.25 -11.27 -12.60
CA ILE A 153 -7.54 -10.59 -12.64
C ILE A 153 -7.93 -10.41 -14.10
N ASP A 154 -9.16 -10.78 -14.43
CA ASP A 154 -9.80 -10.48 -15.69
C ASP A 154 -11.08 -9.66 -15.48
N ALA A 155 -11.86 -9.43 -16.53
CA ALA A 155 -13.07 -8.62 -16.46
C ALA A 155 -14.17 -9.22 -15.55
N GLU A 156 -14.14 -10.52 -15.25
CA GLU A 156 -15.21 -11.23 -14.55
C GLU A 156 -14.79 -11.77 -13.19
N GLN A 157 -13.50 -12.05 -13.00
CA GLN A 157 -13.00 -12.70 -11.80
C GLN A 157 -11.58 -12.31 -11.41
N SER A 158 -11.29 -12.51 -10.14
CA SER A 158 -9.94 -12.45 -9.58
C SER A 158 -9.60 -13.79 -8.95
N GLN A 159 -8.47 -14.36 -9.36
CA GLN A 159 -7.86 -15.52 -8.71
C GLN A 159 -6.61 -15.06 -7.96
N SER A 160 -6.58 -15.23 -6.66
CA SER A 160 -5.43 -14.87 -5.83
C SER A 160 -4.86 -16.07 -5.09
N VAL A 161 -3.54 -16.15 -5.01
CA VAL A 161 -2.78 -17.15 -4.26
C VAL A 161 -2.00 -16.43 -3.17
N VAL A 162 -2.09 -16.93 -1.94
CA VAL A 162 -1.36 -16.38 -0.79
C VAL A 162 -0.37 -17.41 -0.31
N THR A 163 0.90 -17.03 -0.29
CA THR A 163 2.01 -17.88 0.16
C THR A 163 2.68 -17.25 1.37
N ALA A 164 2.96 -18.04 2.40
CA ALA A 164 3.77 -17.61 3.53
C ALA A 164 5.25 -17.89 3.22
N VAL A 165 6.10 -16.89 3.40
CA VAL A 165 7.55 -17.00 3.11
C VAL A 165 8.34 -16.50 4.31
N GLY A 166 9.32 -17.31 4.73
CA GLY A 166 10.29 -16.92 5.77
C GLY A 166 11.54 -16.33 5.14
N ALA A 167 11.89 -15.09 5.47
CA ALA A 167 13.10 -14.41 5.06
C ALA A 167 14.01 -14.11 6.27
N PRO A 168 15.31 -13.84 6.08
CA PRO A 168 16.18 -13.36 7.14
C PRO A 168 15.60 -12.15 7.87
N ALA A 169 15.71 -12.10 9.19
CA ALA A 169 15.08 -11.06 10.01
C ALA A 169 15.68 -9.66 9.79
N ASP A 170 16.87 -9.56 9.21
CA ASP A 170 17.55 -8.33 8.84
C ASP A 170 17.10 -7.78 7.47
N TYR A 171 16.28 -8.53 6.70
CA TYR A 171 15.76 -8.05 5.44
C TYR A 171 14.77 -6.89 5.69
N SER A 172 15.11 -5.73 5.15
CA SER A 172 14.27 -4.54 5.14
C SER A 172 13.54 -4.38 3.80
N PHE A 173 12.79 -3.32 3.64
CA PHE A 173 12.12 -2.98 2.37
C PHE A 173 13.09 -2.88 1.17
N ARG A 174 14.39 -2.69 1.40
CA ARG A 174 15.42 -2.68 0.36
C ARG A 174 15.60 -4.05 -0.32
N GLN A 175 15.30 -5.14 0.40
CA GLN A 175 15.41 -6.53 -0.10
C GLN A 175 14.08 -7.07 -0.67
N VAL A 176 13.12 -6.22 -1.05
CA VAL A 176 11.81 -6.64 -1.55
C VAL A 176 11.89 -7.68 -2.67
N ARG A 177 12.80 -7.47 -3.64
CA ARG A 177 12.98 -8.39 -4.78
C ARG A 177 13.48 -9.76 -4.32
N ALA A 178 14.42 -9.79 -3.35
CA ALA A 178 14.93 -11.04 -2.80
C ALA A 178 13.83 -11.83 -2.07
N VAL A 179 12.96 -11.16 -1.32
CA VAL A 179 11.82 -11.82 -0.65
C VAL A 179 10.80 -12.33 -1.66
N LEU A 180 10.50 -11.56 -2.71
CA LEU A 180 9.59 -12.01 -3.77
C LEU A 180 10.15 -13.24 -4.52
N ALA A 181 11.46 -13.30 -4.76
CA ALA A 181 12.11 -14.46 -5.38
C ALA A 181 11.96 -15.75 -4.56
N LEU A 182 11.92 -15.65 -3.23
CA LEU A 182 11.74 -16.83 -2.36
C LEU A 182 10.39 -17.55 -2.57
N THR A 183 9.40 -16.88 -3.16
CA THR A 183 8.11 -17.52 -3.47
C THR A 183 8.19 -18.48 -4.65
N SER A 184 9.10 -18.23 -5.60
CA SER A 184 9.31 -19.09 -6.76
C SER A 184 9.92 -20.43 -6.39
N ASP A 185 10.77 -20.44 -5.36
CA ASP A 185 11.50 -21.63 -4.90
C ASP A 185 10.69 -22.46 -3.88
N ALA A 186 9.69 -21.85 -3.26
CA ALA A 186 9.08 -22.44 -2.06
C ALA A 186 8.17 -23.65 -2.34
N GLY A 187 7.84 -24.00 -3.58
CA GLY A 187 6.98 -25.18 -3.89
C GLY A 187 5.69 -25.27 -3.04
N THR A 188 5.42 -24.27 -2.23
CA THR A 188 4.47 -24.25 -1.13
C THR A 188 3.08 -23.99 -1.70
N ALA A 189 2.16 -24.90 -1.46
CA ALA A 189 0.76 -24.78 -1.78
C ALA A 189 0.17 -23.54 -1.08
N GLY A 190 0.06 -22.43 -1.79
CA GLY A 190 -0.60 -21.24 -1.31
C GLY A 190 -2.13 -21.46 -1.20
N LYS A 191 -2.80 -20.68 -0.36
CA LYS A 191 -4.26 -20.65 -0.31
C LYS A 191 -4.79 -19.89 -1.51
N THR A 192 -5.52 -20.57 -2.37
CA THR A 192 -6.19 -19.96 -3.54
C THR A 192 -7.56 -19.43 -3.15
N ARG A 193 -7.89 -18.25 -3.65
CA ARG A 193 -9.22 -17.64 -3.55
C ARG A 193 -9.64 -17.15 -4.93
N VAL A 194 -10.90 -17.42 -5.27
CA VAL A 194 -11.53 -16.91 -6.49
C VAL A 194 -12.72 -16.06 -6.11
N VAL A 195 -12.81 -14.87 -6.69
CA VAL A 195 -13.91 -13.93 -6.47
C VAL A 195 -14.43 -13.45 -7.81
N ARG A 196 -15.74 -13.47 -7.99
CA ARG A 196 -16.41 -12.83 -9.13
C ARG A 196 -16.43 -11.32 -8.93
N LEU A 197 -16.15 -10.59 -10.00
CA LEU A 197 -16.05 -9.14 -9.97
C LEU A 197 -17.33 -8.48 -10.51
N PRO A 198 -17.95 -7.57 -9.76
CA PRO A 198 -18.92 -6.64 -10.31
C PRO A 198 -18.31 -5.82 -11.45
N ARG A 199 -19.11 -5.41 -12.42
CA ARG A 199 -18.65 -4.52 -13.50
C ARG A 199 -18.07 -3.24 -12.94
N GLY A 200 -16.95 -2.79 -13.50
CA GLY A 200 -16.28 -1.56 -13.08
C GLY A 200 -15.40 -1.72 -11.82
N THR A 201 -15.22 -2.95 -11.32
CA THR A 201 -14.27 -3.21 -10.24
C THR A 201 -12.84 -2.99 -10.75
N ARG A 202 -12.07 -2.18 -10.03
CA ARG A 202 -10.65 -1.97 -10.33
C ARG A 202 -9.80 -3.16 -9.85
N PRO A 203 -8.70 -3.47 -10.54
CA PRO A 203 -7.88 -4.63 -10.22
C PRO A 203 -7.14 -4.50 -8.89
N GLY A 204 -7.00 -3.29 -8.34
CA GLY A 204 -6.33 -3.11 -7.07
C GLY A 204 -6.61 -1.77 -6.43
N PHE A 205 -5.99 -1.56 -5.27
CA PHE A 205 -6.13 -0.35 -4.47
C PHE A 205 -5.50 0.87 -5.12
N LEU A 206 -4.30 0.73 -5.73
CA LEU A 206 -3.57 1.86 -6.30
C LEU A 206 -4.28 2.42 -7.54
N SER A 207 -4.80 1.54 -8.39
CA SER A 207 -5.59 1.95 -9.55
C SER A 207 -6.92 2.60 -9.16
N ALA A 208 -7.60 2.08 -8.13
CA ALA A 208 -8.82 2.70 -7.59
C ALA A 208 -8.53 4.09 -6.98
N LEU A 209 -7.41 4.22 -6.28
CA LEU A 209 -6.99 5.50 -5.71
C LEU A 209 -6.63 6.51 -6.79
N ALA A 210 -5.87 6.10 -7.81
CA ALA A 210 -5.49 6.95 -8.93
C ALA A 210 -6.74 7.49 -9.67
N GLU A 211 -7.75 6.64 -9.91
CA GLU A 211 -9.02 7.06 -10.50
C GLU A 211 -9.76 8.08 -9.64
N THR A 212 -9.83 7.82 -8.32
CA THR A 212 -10.52 8.73 -7.40
C THR A 212 -9.82 10.09 -7.33
N ILE A 213 -8.48 10.12 -7.27
CA ILE A 213 -7.69 11.35 -7.30
C ILE A 213 -7.92 12.09 -8.61
N HIS A 214 -7.87 11.38 -9.75
CA HIS A 214 -8.09 11.98 -11.07
C HIS A 214 -9.48 12.64 -11.16
N ALA A 215 -10.54 11.93 -10.80
CA ALA A 215 -11.91 12.47 -10.82
C ALA A 215 -12.06 13.71 -9.92
N GLN A 216 -11.45 13.72 -8.74
CA GLN A 216 -11.45 14.87 -7.85
C GLN A 216 -10.61 16.03 -8.38
N ALA A 217 -9.45 15.75 -8.99
CA ALA A 217 -8.62 16.79 -9.61
C ALA A 217 -9.37 17.48 -10.77
N GLU A 218 -10.03 16.71 -11.62
CA GLU A 218 -10.89 17.26 -12.69
C GLU A 218 -12.00 18.14 -12.12
N SER A 219 -12.72 17.67 -11.09
CA SER A 219 -13.77 18.46 -10.47
C SER A 219 -13.23 19.72 -9.79
N ALA A 220 -12.03 19.67 -9.21
CA ALA A 220 -11.37 20.84 -8.62
C ALA A 220 -10.91 21.86 -9.68
N ARG A 221 -10.45 21.40 -10.84
CA ARG A 221 -10.12 22.27 -11.99
C ARG A 221 -11.36 22.98 -12.52
N ALA A 222 -12.50 22.29 -12.51
CA ALA A 222 -13.80 22.85 -12.89
C ALA A 222 -14.47 23.68 -11.77
N GLU A 223 -13.80 23.93 -10.66
CA GLU A 223 -14.31 24.66 -9.47
C GLU A 223 -15.58 24.03 -8.85
N THR A 224 -15.81 22.75 -9.10
CA THR A 224 -16.98 21.98 -8.61
C THR A 224 -16.56 20.83 -7.71
N LEU A 225 -15.53 21.04 -6.87
CA LEU A 225 -14.95 19.99 -6.05
C LEU A 225 -16.00 19.24 -5.22
N HIS A 226 -16.07 17.93 -5.42
CA HIS A 226 -16.94 17.03 -4.68
C HIS A 226 -16.21 15.71 -4.35
N PRO A 227 -16.67 14.93 -3.37
CA PRO A 227 -16.02 13.68 -2.98
C PRO A 227 -15.90 12.63 -4.07
N GLY A 228 -16.72 12.69 -5.11
CA GLY A 228 -16.75 11.68 -6.17
C GLY A 228 -17.57 10.45 -5.81
N MET A 229 -17.67 9.53 -6.76
CA MET A 229 -18.37 8.26 -6.59
C MET A 229 -17.44 7.24 -5.93
N PRO A 230 -18.00 6.31 -5.12
CA PRO A 230 -17.23 5.19 -4.62
C PRO A 230 -16.68 4.32 -5.75
N VAL A 231 -15.45 3.83 -5.59
CA VAL A 231 -14.76 2.95 -6.54
C VAL A 231 -14.55 1.59 -5.91
N SER A 232 -15.09 0.54 -6.51
CA SER A 232 -14.87 -0.83 -6.07
C SER A 232 -13.53 -1.35 -6.59
N PHE A 233 -12.82 -2.12 -5.75
CA PHE A 233 -11.60 -2.79 -6.14
C PHE A 233 -11.48 -4.16 -5.48
N VAL A 234 -10.62 -5.02 -6.05
CA VAL A 234 -10.34 -6.34 -5.49
C VAL A 234 -8.91 -6.36 -4.95
N TYR A 235 -8.75 -6.96 -3.78
CA TYR A 235 -7.43 -7.24 -3.23
C TYR A 235 -7.47 -8.48 -2.35
N HIS A 236 -6.46 -9.37 -2.49
CA HIS A 236 -6.35 -10.59 -1.70
C HIS A 236 -7.62 -11.48 -1.77
N GLY A 237 -8.28 -11.54 -2.92
CA GLY A 237 -9.54 -12.29 -3.09
C GLY A 237 -10.68 -11.77 -2.22
N LYS A 238 -10.74 -10.47 -1.97
CA LYS A 238 -11.83 -9.78 -1.28
C LYS A 238 -12.18 -8.51 -2.04
N LEU A 239 -13.45 -8.14 -1.99
CA LEU A 239 -13.95 -6.89 -2.56
C LEU A 239 -13.91 -5.78 -1.52
N TYR A 240 -13.48 -4.62 -1.96
CA TYR A 240 -13.42 -3.40 -1.18
C TYR A 240 -14.07 -2.24 -1.95
N GLU A 241 -14.44 -1.23 -1.22
CA GLU A 241 -14.91 0.05 -1.74
C GLU A 241 -14.02 1.17 -1.20
N LEU A 242 -13.44 1.94 -2.11
CA LEU A 242 -12.75 3.20 -1.81
C LEU A 242 -13.73 4.34 -2.01
N ARG A 243 -13.87 5.21 -1.03
CA ARG A 243 -14.65 6.44 -1.14
C ARG A 243 -13.89 7.61 -0.53
N SER A 244 -14.02 8.77 -1.14
CA SER A 244 -13.65 10.01 -0.47
C SER A 244 -14.79 10.43 0.45
N THR A 245 -14.47 10.77 1.68
CA THR A 245 -15.45 11.19 2.69
C THR A 245 -15.51 12.71 2.81
N SER A 246 -14.42 13.39 2.47
CA SER A 246 -14.37 14.85 2.37
C SER A 246 -13.24 15.26 1.42
N ALA A 247 -13.40 16.39 0.74
CA ALA A 247 -12.36 17.01 -0.07
C ALA A 247 -12.39 18.51 0.10
N GLN A 248 -11.23 19.14 0.21
CA GLN A 248 -11.10 20.59 0.39
C GLN A 248 -10.02 21.12 -0.54
N PHE A 249 -10.35 22.14 -1.31
CA PHE A 249 -9.39 22.90 -2.10
C PHE A 249 -8.45 23.70 -1.19
N LYS A 250 -7.17 23.67 -1.49
CA LYS A 250 -6.09 24.41 -0.83
C LYS A 250 -5.41 25.30 -1.88
N PRO A 251 -5.59 26.62 -1.83
CA PRO A 251 -4.88 27.53 -2.75
C PRO A 251 -3.36 27.35 -2.66
N THR A 252 -2.89 27.06 -1.47
CA THR A 252 -1.47 26.78 -1.18
C THR A 252 -1.35 25.69 -0.12
N LEU A 253 -0.41 24.79 -0.34
CA LEU A 253 -0.02 23.74 0.59
C LEU A 253 1.51 23.76 0.75
N GLU A 254 1.99 23.80 1.98
CA GLU A 254 3.41 23.67 2.29
C GLU A 254 3.71 22.25 2.74
N VAL A 255 4.70 21.62 2.10
CA VAL A 255 5.18 20.28 2.43
C VAL A 255 6.70 20.34 2.49
N ASN A 256 7.26 20.00 3.64
CA ASN A 256 8.67 20.23 3.94
C ASN A 256 9.05 21.72 3.69
N SER A 257 10.03 21.96 2.80
CA SER A 257 10.46 23.31 2.40
C SER A 257 9.79 23.80 1.12
N SER A 258 8.98 22.96 0.47
CA SER A 258 8.36 23.24 -0.83
C SER A 258 6.94 23.77 -0.67
N LYS A 259 6.57 24.73 -1.55
CA LYS A 259 5.25 25.33 -1.60
C LYS A 259 4.55 24.94 -2.89
N TYR A 260 3.40 24.31 -2.74
CA TYR A 260 2.56 23.86 -3.84
C TYR A 260 1.32 24.74 -3.94
N THR A 261 1.06 25.22 -5.14
CA THR A 261 -0.15 25.99 -5.44
C THR A 261 -1.22 25.04 -5.97
N ARG A 262 -2.50 25.33 -5.64
CA ARG A 262 -3.66 24.58 -6.12
C ARG A 262 -3.56 23.08 -5.79
N ALA A 263 -3.78 22.75 -4.55
CA ALA A 263 -3.83 21.38 -4.05
C ALA A 263 -5.24 21.02 -3.54
N VAL A 264 -5.49 19.73 -3.41
CA VAL A 264 -6.67 19.19 -2.71
C VAL A 264 -6.19 18.40 -1.52
N SER A 265 -6.83 18.61 -0.36
CA SER A 265 -6.70 17.73 0.81
C SER A 265 -8.00 16.94 0.97
N ALA A 266 -7.90 15.63 0.94
CA ALA A 266 -9.06 14.75 0.99
C ALA A 266 -8.91 13.66 2.05
N GLN A 267 -10.03 13.23 2.61
CA GLN A 267 -10.12 12.07 3.50
C GLN A 267 -10.77 10.92 2.74
N PHE A 268 -10.22 9.76 2.91
CA PHE A 268 -10.66 8.54 2.25
C PHE A 268 -11.02 7.47 3.28
N ALA A 269 -11.96 6.63 2.88
CA ALA A 269 -12.31 5.42 3.60
C ALA A 269 -12.26 4.24 2.65
N VAL A 270 -11.66 3.15 3.10
CA VAL A 270 -11.70 1.85 2.43
C VAL A 270 -12.53 0.91 3.27
N LYS A 271 -13.58 0.39 2.68
CA LYS A 271 -14.51 -0.53 3.32
C LYS A 271 -14.36 -1.93 2.74
N ASN A 272 -14.16 -2.92 3.59
CA ASN A 272 -14.24 -4.32 3.22
C ASN A 272 -15.71 -4.71 3.07
N LEU A 273 -16.12 -5.11 1.86
CA LEU A 273 -17.53 -5.41 1.59
C LEU A 273 -18.02 -6.72 2.21
N ALA A 274 -17.10 -7.61 2.63
CA ALA A 274 -17.47 -8.89 3.23
C ALA A 274 -17.84 -8.77 4.72
N ASN A 275 -17.18 -7.87 5.48
CA ASN A 275 -17.38 -7.75 6.93
C ASN A 275 -17.73 -6.32 7.38
N GLY A 276 -17.72 -5.35 6.47
CA GLY A 276 -18.05 -3.97 6.76
C GLY A 276 -16.96 -3.17 7.49
N GLU A 277 -15.80 -3.75 7.75
CA GLU A 277 -14.68 -3.04 8.36
C GLU A 277 -14.22 -1.88 7.48
N GLU A 278 -13.94 -0.74 8.12
CA GLU A 278 -13.55 0.49 7.44
C GLU A 278 -12.22 0.99 7.99
N THR A 279 -11.33 1.36 7.08
CA THR A 279 -10.06 2.03 7.38
C THR A 279 -10.03 3.39 6.73
N ARG A 280 -9.49 4.40 7.43
CA ARG A 280 -9.43 5.78 6.97
C ARG A 280 -8.00 6.27 6.83
N PHE A 281 -7.79 7.09 5.83
CA PHE A 281 -6.54 7.81 5.61
C PHE A 281 -6.82 9.17 4.96
N SER A 282 -5.83 10.03 4.94
CA SER A 282 -5.90 11.32 4.25
C SER A 282 -4.74 11.49 3.30
N LEU A 283 -5.02 12.18 2.20
CA LEU A 283 -4.04 12.59 1.21
C LEU A 283 -4.16 14.09 0.96
N SER A 284 -3.02 14.72 0.65
CA SER A 284 -3.03 15.98 -0.07
C SER A 284 -2.26 15.79 -1.37
N TYR A 285 -2.78 16.30 -2.48
CA TYR A 285 -2.17 16.16 -3.81
C TYR A 285 -2.32 17.44 -4.62
N ALA A 286 -1.38 17.67 -5.53
CA ALA A 286 -1.46 18.78 -6.46
C ALA A 286 -2.50 18.48 -7.56
N ILE A 287 -3.18 19.53 -8.05
CA ILE A 287 -4.12 19.37 -9.18
C ILE A 287 -3.56 19.86 -10.51
N ASP A 288 -2.47 20.62 -10.47
CA ASP A 288 -1.82 21.20 -11.66
C ASP A 288 -0.29 21.04 -11.59
N GLY A 289 0.35 21.32 -12.74
CA GLY A 289 1.82 21.32 -12.89
C GLY A 289 2.41 19.92 -13.06
N ARG A 290 3.72 19.82 -12.90
CA ARG A 290 4.49 18.58 -13.08
C ARG A 290 4.07 17.45 -12.11
N LEU A 291 3.60 17.81 -10.93
CA LEU A 291 3.17 16.89 -9.89
C LEU A 291 1.63 16.77 -9.83
N ALA A 292 0.93 17.09 -10.93
CA ALA A 292 -0.53 16.93 -10.98
C ALA A 292 -0.92 15.49 -10.62
N GLU A 293 -1.89 15.36 -9.69
CA GLU A 293 -2.43 14.09 -9.21
C GLU A 293 -1.42 13.22 -8.41
N VAL A 294 -0.23 13.77 -8.11
CA VAL A 294 0.75 13.12 -7.25
C VAL A 294 0.43 13.44 -5.78
N PRO A 295 0.32 12.43 -4.89
CA PRO A 295 0.23 12.66 -3.47
C PRO A 295 1.42 13.47 -2.95
N LEU A 296 1.17 14.59 -2.27
CA LEU A 296 2.20 15.40 -1.62
C LEU A 296 2.39 15.00 -0.16
N THR A 297 1.30 14.62 0.49
CA THR A 297 1.30 14.07 1.84
C THR A 297 0.30 12.93 1.96
N ILE A 298 0.65 11.92 2.74
CA ILE A 298 -0.22 10.79 3.08
C ILE A 298 -0.19 10.64 4.60
N SER A 299 -1.35 10.55 5.23
CA SER A 299 -1.44 10.31 6.66
C SER A 299 -2.45 9.22 6.95
N TYR A 300 -2.05 8.23 7.73
CA TYR A 300 -2.95 7.19 8.17
C TYR A 300 -2.58 6.65 9.55
N GLN A 301 -3.55 6.06 10.21
CA GLN A 301 -3.41 5.49 11.54
C GLN A 301 -3.62 3.99 11.48
N PRO A 302 -2.55 3.19 11.25
CA PRO A 302 -2.64 1.74 11.16
C PRO A 302 -3.12 1.09 12.45
N ARG A 303 -2.82 1.67 13.57
CA ARG A 303 -3.24 1.24 14.90
C ARG A 303 -3.66 2.46 15.73
N TRP A 304 -4.51 2.28 16.70
CA TRP A 304 -4.93 3.36 17.61
C TRP A 304 -3.75 4.01 18.36
N TRP A 305 -2.63 3.30 18.48
CA TRP A 305 -1.39 3.76 19.13
C TRP A 305 -0.30 4.22 18.15
N MET A 306 -0.51 4.10 16.83
CA MET A 306 0.48 4.47 15.82
C MET A 306 -0.15 5.28 14.69
N GLN A 307 0.46 6.40 14.36
CA GLN A 307 0.14 7.22 13.18
C GLN A 307 1.37 7.30 12.29
N VAL A 308 1.18 7.14 11.00
CA VAL A 308 2.22 7.24 9.96
C VAL A 308 1.89 8.42 9.06
N ASN A 309 2.90 9.25 8.80
CA ASN A 309 2.80 10.35 7.85
C ASN A 309 3.94 10.22 6.85
N LEU A 310 3.61 10.33 5.58
CA LEU A 310 4.54 10.39 4.46
C LEU A 310 4.47 11.78 3.88
N ALA A 311 5.61 12.38 3.62
CA ALA A 311 5.73 13.65 2.92
C ALA A 311 6.62 13.45 1.69
N LEU A 312 6.20 13.98 0.56
CA LEU A 312 6.99 13.94 -0.67
C LEU A 312 8.36 14.56 -0.39
N ALA A 313 9.42 13.83 -0.72
CA ALA A 313 10.79 14.33 -0.56
C ALA A 313 11.07 15.44 -1.58
N ASP A 314 11.85 16.43 -1.17
CA ASP A 314 12.33 17.43 -2.10
C ASP A 314 13.25 16.78 -3.15
N ASP A 315 13.31 17.34 -4.37
CA ASP A 315 14.04 16.76 -5.52
C ASP A 315 15.54 16.49 -5.23
N VAL A 316 16.12 17.13 -4.24
CA VAL A 316 17.53 16.93 -3.83
C VAL A 316 17.76 15.57 -3.18
N ASP A 317 16.77 15.06 -2.43
CA ASP A 317 16.88 13.75 -1.75
C ASP A 317 16.65 12.58 -2.71
N SER A 318 15.96 12.80 -3.84
CA SER A 318 15.68 11.76 -4.83
C SER A 318 16.96 11.28 -5.57
N LEU A 319 18.00 12.11 -5.63
CA LEU A 319 19.27 11.78 -6.31
C LEU A 319 20.15 10.81 -5.50
N GLN A 320 19.99 10.74 -4.17
CA GLN A 320 20.76 9.82 -3.33
C GLN A 320 20.22 8.37 -3.35
N MET A 321 18.97 8.19 -3.78
CA MET A 321 18.33 6.86 -3.85
C MET A 321 18.73 6.04 -5.09
N GLY A 322 19.41 6.62 -6.07
CA GLY A 322 19.95 5.88 -7.23
C GLY A 322 20.97 4.78 -6.89
N ALA A 323 21.40 4.68 -5.63
CA ALA A 323 22.29 3.64 -5.13
C ALA A 323 21.55 2.36 -4.65
N LEU A 324 20.23 2.37 -4.56
CA LEU A 324 19.42 1.22 -4.10
C LEU A 324 19.07 0.23 -5.22
N ASP A 325 19.38 0.55 -6.48
CA ASP A 325 19.10 -0.29 -7.65
C ASP A 325 20.34 -1.07 -8.17
N ARG A 326 21.43 -1.16 -7.38
CA ARG A 326 22.64 -1.92 -7.77
C ARG A 326 22.81 -3.16 -6.90
#